data_81d1f14c695c00a4100b53530086f435
#
_entry.id   81d1f14c695c00a4100b53530086f435
#
_cell.length_a   1.000
_cell.length_b   1.000
_cell.length_c   1.000
_cell.angle_alpha   90.00
_cell.angle_beta   90.00
_cell.angle_gamma   90.00
#
_symmetry.space_group_name_H-M   'P 1'
#
loop_
_entity.id
_entity.type
_entity.pdbx_description
1 polymer ?
#
loop_
_entity_poly.entity_id
_entity_poly.type
_entity_poly.pdbx_seq_one_letter_code
_entity_poly.pdbx_strand_id
1 'polypeptide(L)'
;MNEATAKDLRVAPIKAADANALVQRVHYSGKVVPNSQLHLGVFLGGRLEGVMQFGPSMDKRKTLGLVRGTEWNGFLELNRMAFSERLPRNSESRAISIAMRIIRKAYPHIEWVISFADGTQCGDGTIYRASGFLLTGIKQNNQILEMPDGSRVARVTITKAEHILKTGGAKIPNGAKALPGFQLRYVYFLNPSARSRLTVPVLPFSAIEKAGASMYRGKRNGILDAAAATALDATALASVSSEAVEPPSMVGGAAPTRTLNDSTARVS
;
A
#
# COMPACT_ATOMS: atom_id res chain seq x y z
N MET A 1 31.79 25.07 -5.02
CA MET A 1 30.32 25.00 -4.72
C MET A 1 30.11 23.72 -3.95
N ASN A 2 29.50 23.78 -2.75
CA ASN A 2 29.20 22.57 -1.99
C ASN A 2 28.15 21.76 -2.76
N GLU A 3 28.40 20.46 -2.87
CA GLU A 3 27.45 19.53 -3.49
C GLU A 3 26.17 19.49 -2.66
N ALA A 4 25.00 19.55 -3.32
CA ALA A 4 23.71 19.52 -2.64
C ALA A 4 23.48 18.18 -1.93
N THR A 5 22.92 18.23 -0.75
CA THR A 5 22.66 17.07 0.11
C THR A 5 21.18 16.87 0.33
N ALA A 6 20.79 15.72 0.88
CA ALA A 6 19.40 15.49 1.26
C ALA A 6 18.89 16.48 2.32
N LYS A 7 19.75 17.21 3.03
CA LYS A 7 19.36 18.24 3.99
C LYS A 7 18.78 19.49 3.33
N ASP A 8 19.12 19.72 2.06
CA ASP A 8 18.70 20.89 1.29
C ASP A 8 17.32 20.71 0.63
N LEU A 9 16.70 19.57 0.86
CA LEU A 9 15.37 19.27 0.34
C LEU A 9 14.28 20.09 1.04
N ARG A 10 13.38 20.64 0.22
CA ARG A 10 12.11 21.20 0.66
C ARG A 10 10.96 20.31 0.19
N VAL A 11 10.05 19.98 1.09
CA VAL A 11 8.82 19.23 0.76
C VAL A 11 7.62 20.15 0.99
N ALA A 12 6.74 20.24 -0.01
CA ALA A 12 5.56 21.11 0.05
C ALA A 12 4.40 20.53 -0.77
N PRO A 13 3.14 20.87 -0.44
CA PRO A 13 2.00 20.53 -1.27
C PRO A 13 2.15 21.10 -2.68
N ILE A 14 1.71 20.33 -3.69
CA ILE A 14 1.70 20.72 -5.10
C ILE A 14 0.37 20.35 -5.75
N LYS A 15 0.10 20.86 -6.96
CA LYS A 15 -1.07 20.49 -7.73
C LYS A 15 -0.97 19.06 -8.24
N ALA A 16 -2.11 18.39 -8.37
CA ALA A 16 -2.19 17.03 -8.92
C ALA A 16 -1.59 16.93 -10.33
N ALA A 17 -1.77 17.96 -11.16
CA ALA A 17 -1.22 17.99 -12.51
C ALA A 17 0.31 17.90 -12.51
N ASP A 18 0.99 18.70 -11.67
CA ASP A 18 2.46 18.71 -11.57
C ASP A 18 2.98 17.37 -11.02
N ALA A 19 2.28 16.83 -10.01
CA ALA A 19 2.60 15.52 -9.44
C ALA A 19 2.49 14.40 -10.48
N ASN A 20 1.39 14.36 -11.22
CA ASN A 20 1.12 13.35 -12.24
C ASN A 20 2.11 13.44 -13.40
N ALA A 21 2.45 14.65 -13.86
CA ALA A 21 3.46 14.86 -14.90
C ALA A 21 4.83 14.30 -14.48
N LEU A 22 5.23 14.52 -13.22
CA LEU A 22 6.48 13.95 -12.72
C LEU A 22 6.42 12.42 -12.62
N VAL A 23 5.32 11.85 -12.11
CA VAL A 23 5.12 10.39 -12.04
C VAL A 23 5.24 9.75 -13.42
N GLN A 24 4.57 10.31 -14.41
CA GLN A 24 4.62 9.79 -15.79
C GLN A 24 6.04 9.77 -16.36
N ARG A 25 6.84 10.78 -16.03
CA ARG A 25 8.20 10.93 -16.54
C ARG A 25 9.23 10.07 -15.80
N VAL A 26 9.09 9.91 -14.47
CA VAL A 26 10.17 9.38 -13.61
C VAL A 26 9.84 8.02 -13.01
N HIS A 27 8.55 7.74 -12.73
CA HIS A 27 8.20 6.47 -12.10
C HIS A 27 8.32 5.30 -13.09
N TYR A 28 8.93 4.19 -12.66
CA TYR A 28 9.16 3.01 -13.50
C TYR A 28 7.92 2.47 -14.23
N SER A 29 6.73 2.65 -13.68
CA SER A 29 5.49 2.22 -14.32
C SER A 29 4.90 3.25 -15.28
N GLY A 30 5.33 4.52 -15.22
CA GLY A 30 4.77 5.63 -15.99
C GLY A 30 3.27 5.89 -15.75
N LYS A 31 2.66 5.26 -14.72
CA LYS A 31 1.21 5.30 -14.50
C LYS A 31 0.86 6.09 -13.25
N VAL A 32 -0.09 6.99 -13.38
CA VAL A 32 -0.68 7.73 -12.27
C VAL A 32 -1.73 6.90 -11.53
N VAL A 33 -1.99 7.28 -10.28
CA VAL A 33 -3.06 6.71 -9.45
C VAL A 33 -4.17 7.77 -9.32
N PRO A 34 -5.33 7.55 -9.95
CA PRO A 34 -6.36 8.58 -10.09
C PRO A 34 -7.03 8.97 -8.76
N ASN A 35 -6.99 8.09 -7.75
CA ASN A 35 -7.59 8.33 -6.44
C ASN A 35 -6.63 8.95 -5.42
N SER A 36 -5.43 9.37 -5.81
CA SER A 36 -4.53 10.12 -4.94
C SER A 36 -5.10 11.52 -4.64
N GLN A 37 -5.06 11.93 -3.37
CA GLN A 37 -5.73 13.13 -2.88
C GLN A 37 -4.76 14.17 -2.30
N LEU A 38 -3.63 13.72 -1.74
CA LEU A 38 -2.57 14.58 -1.23
C LEU A 38 -1.31 14.39 -2.06
N HIS A 39 -0.80 15.48 -2.60
CA HIS A 39 0.40 15.49 -3.45
C HIS A 39 1.46 16.36 -2.81
N LEU A 40 2.59 15.77 -2.46
CA LEU A 40 3.75 16.46 -1.88
C LEU A 40 4.90 16.43 -2.87
N GLY A 41 5.31 17.61 -3.34
CA GLY A 41 6.50 17.79 -4.17
C GLY A 41 7.76 17.86 -3.33
N VAL A 42 8.83 17.30 -3.87
CA VAL A 42 10.18 17.34 -3.30
C VAL A 42 11.04 18.22 -4.19
N PHE A 43 11.57 19.30 -3.61
CA PHE A 43 12.32 20.32 -4.33
C PHE A 43 13.77 20.32 -3.88
N LEU A 44 14.66 20.45 -4.85
CA LEU A 44 16.08 20.69 -4.66
C LEU A 44 16.50 21.90 -5.50
N GLY A 45 17.12 22.92 -4.89
CA GLY A 45 17.50 24.13 -5.58
C GLY A 45 16.32 24.83 -6.29
N GLY A 46 15.11 24.78 -5.70
CA GLY A 46 13.88 25.35 -6.27
C GLY A 46 13.20 24.52 -7.36
N ARG A 47 13.82 23.43 -7.84
CA ARG A 47 13.27 22.57 -8.90
C ARG A 47 12.50 21.38 -8.29
N LEU A 48 11.38 21.02 -8.90
CA LEU A 48 10.60 19.84 -8.56
C LEU A 48 11.31 18.59 -9.09
N GLU A 49 11.92 17.81 -8.19
CA GLU A 49 12.72 16.63 -8.51
C GLU A 49 12.14 15.33 -7.94
N GLY A 50 11.11 15.40 -7.11
CA GLY A 50 10.42 14.22 -6.60
C GLY A 50 8.99 14.50 -6.22
N VAL A 51 8.20 13.44 -6.08
CA VAL A 51 6.81 13.51 -5.65
C VAL A 51 6.43 12.31 -4.81
N MET A 52 5.59 12.56 -3.81
CA MET A 52 4.87 11.55 -3.03
C MET A 52 3.38 11.83 -3.14
N GLN A 53 2.60 10.82 -3.50
CA GLN A 53 1.15 10.91 -3.63
C GLN A 53 0.49 9.97 -2.64
N PHE A 54 -0.46 10.49 -1.88
CA PHE A 54 -1.21 9.77 -0.86
C PHE A 54 -2.69 9.78 -1.19
N GLY A 55 -3.38 8.71 -0.81
CA GLY A 55 -4.83 8.60 -1.00
C GLY A 55 -5.39 7.36 -0.32
N PRO A 56 -6.65 7.01 -0.61
CA PRO A 56 -7.24 5.78 -0.12
C PRO A 56 -6.56 4.55 -0.75
N SER A 57 -6.47 3.48 0.03
CA SER A 57 -6.02 2.17 -0.47
C SER A 57 -7.01 1.60 -1.49
N MET A 58 -6.52 0.82 -2.45
CA MET A 58 -7.37 0.16 -3.47
C MET A 58 -8.41 -0.76 -2.83
N ASP A 59 -8.02 -1.52 -1.81
CA ASP A 59 -8.92 -2.33 -0.99
C ASP A 59 -9.01 -1.72 0.42
N LYS A 60 -9.72 -0.60 0.49
CA LYS A 60 -9.81 0.19 1.72
C LYS A 60 -10.42 -0.60 2.88
N ARG A 61 -11.46 -1.40 2.61
CA ARG A 61 -12.15 -2.19 3.66
C ARG A 61 -11.20 -3.20 4.31
N LYS A 62 -10.48 -3.95 3.50
CA LYS A 62 -9.50 -4.93 3.99
C LYS A 62 -8.33 -4.27 4.70
N THR A 63 -7.83 -3.17 4.15
CA THR A 63 -6.70 -2.43 4.72
C THR A 63 -7.08 -1.80 6.07
N LEU A 64 -8.30 -1.30 6.22
CA LEU A 64 -8.80 -0.70 7.46
C LEU A 64 -8.69 -1.66 8.66
N GLY A 65 -8.94 -2.95 8.44
CA GLY A 65 -8.85 -4.00 9.47
C GLY A 65 -7.45 -4.24 10.02
N LEU A 66 -6.40 -3.71 9.41
CA LEU A 66 -5.02 -3.86 9.90
C LEU A 66 -4.79 -3.17 11.25
N VAL A 67 -5.54 -2.10 11.55
CA VAL A 67 -5.45 -1.40 12.83
C VAL A 67 -6.86 -1.27 13.38
N ARG A 68 -7.19 -2.03 14.42
CA ARG A 68 -8.53 -2.10 15.01
C ARG A 68 -9.02 -0.71 15.41
N GLY A 69 -10.30 -0.44 15.14
CA GLY A 69 -10.94 0.83 15.53
C GLY A 69 -10.42 2.04 14.75
N THR A 70 -9.80 1.85 13.59
CA THR A 70 -9.47 2.98 12.71
C THR A 70 -10.74 3.49 12.04
N GLU A 71 -10.97 4.77 12.10
CA GLU A 71 -12.05 5.44 11.38
C GLU A 71 -11.88 5.33 9.86
N TRP A 72 -12.99 5.41 9.09
CA TRP A 72 -12.96 5.24 7.64
C TRP A 72 -11.89 6.08 6.94
N ASN A 73 -11.69 7.32 7.38
CA ASN A 73 -10.66 8.22 6.85
C ASN A 73 -9.44 8.35 7.78
N GLY A 74 -9.24 7.43 8.72
CA GLY A 74 -8.17 7.46 9.70
C GLY A 74 -6.80 6.98 9.18
N PHE A 75 -6.67 6.63 7.89
CA PHE A 75 -5.40 6.23 7.31
C PHE A 75 -5.26 6.65 5.84
N LEU A 76 -4.02 6.69 5.37
CA LEU A 76 -3.65 6.93 3.98
C LEU A 76 -2.73 5.83 3.45
N GLU A 77 -2.79 5.61 2.14
CA GLU A 77 -1.77 4.85 1.42
C GLU A 77 -0.84 5.81 0.70
N LEU A 78 0.47 5.61 0.82
CA LEU A 78 1.46 6.22 -0.07
C LEU A 78 1.36 5.48 -1.43
N ASN A 79 0.50 6.00 -2.30
CA ASN A 79 0.10 5.36 -3.56
C ASN A 79 1.21 5.39 -4.61
N ARG A 80 2.00 6.48 -4.64
CA ARG A 80 3.10 6.69 -5.57
C ARG A 80 4.22 7.47 -4.93
N MET A 81 5.42 7.10 -5.29
CA MET A 81 6.63 7.82 -4.99
C MET A 81 7.54 7.79 -6.21
N ALA A 82 7.88 8.94 -6.74
CA ALA A 82 8.74 9.09 -7.90
C ALA A 82 9.80 10.15 -7.62
N PHE A 83 11.06 9.79 -7.77
CA PHE A 83 12.21 10.64 -7.48
C PHE A 83 13.16 10.61 -8.67
N SER A 84 13.65 11.77 -9.10
CA SER A 84 14.64 11.86 -10.17
C SER A 84 16.01 11.44 -9.66
N GLU A 85 16.85 10.95 -10.56
CA GLU A 85 18.24 10.58 -10.27
C GLU A 85 19.14 11.78 -9.89
N ARG A 86 18.64 13.01 -10.06
CA ARG A 86 19.32 14.22 -9.64
C ARG A 86 19.30 14.45 -8.14
N LEU A 87 18.43 13.75 -7.44
CA LEU A 87 18.33 13.87 -6.00
C LEU A 87 19.49 13.15 -5.33
N PRO A 88 20.12 13.76 -4.33
CA PRO A 88 21.22 13.16 -3.61
C PRO A 88 20.80 11.90 -2.84
N ARG A 89 21.76 11.08 -2.47
CA ARG A 89 21.54 9.88 -1.65
C ARG A 89 20.72 10.21 -0.39
N ASN A 90 19.84 9.30 0.00
CA ASN A 90 18.93 9.40 1.16
C ASN A 90 17.79 10.43 1.02
N SER A 91 17.57 10.98 -0.17
CA SER A 91 16.51 11.95 -0.42
C SER A 91 15.13 11.36 -0.16
N GLU A 92 14.89 10.11 -0.55
CA GLU A 92 13.62 9.43 -0.39
C GLU A 92 13.24 9.31 1.09
N SER A 93 14.12 8.73 1.91
CA SER A 93 13.83 8.52 3.33
C SER A 93 13.67 9.84 4.09
N ARG A 94 14.47 10.87 3.72
CA ARG A 94 14.31 12.20 4.29
C ARG A 94 12.98 12.85 3.87
N ALA A 95 12.62 12.76 2.60
CA ALA A 95 11.36 13.31 2.10
C ALA A 95 10.15 12.64 2.75
N ILE A 96 10.18 11.31 2.91
CA ILE A 96 9.15 10.56 3.65
C ILE A 96 9.05 11.07 5.09
N SER A 97 10.17 11.23 5.78
CA SER A 97 10.17 11.71 7.16
C SER A 97 9.58 13.12 7.29
N ILE A 98 9.80 13.99 6.32
CA ILE A 98 9.19 15.33 6.26
C ILE A 98 7.69 15.20 5.96
N ALA A 99 7.30 14.35 5.01
CA ALA A 99 5.90 14.11 4.67
C ALA A 99 5.10 13.61 5.87
N MET A 100 5.64 12.65 6.64
CA MET A 100 4.99 12.16 7.86
C MET A 100 4.74 13.29 8.89
N ARG A 101 5.69 14.23 9.03
CA ARG A 101 5.50 15.40 9.90
C ARG A 101 4.43 16.36 9.38
N ILE A 102 4.40 16.61 8.06
CA ILE A 102 3.37 17.45 7.42
C ILE A 102 1.99 16.82 7.64
N ILE A 103 1.83 15.53 7.34
CA ILE A 103 0.55 14.83 7.48
C ILE A 103 0.08 14.84 8.94
N ARG A 104 0.95 14.50 9.89
CA ARG A 104 0.61 14.52 11.33
C ARG A 104 0.11 15.89 11.80
N LYS A 105 0.73 16.98 11.32
CA LYS A 105 0.35 18.33 11.68
C LYS A 105 -0.93 18.80 11.00
N ALA A 106 -1.06 18.54 9.70
CA ALA A 106 -2.16 19.07 8.88
C ALA A 106 -3.43 18.20 8.94
N TYR A 107 -3.29 16.91 9.22
CA TYR A 107 -4.38 15.92 9.22
C TYR A 107 -4.34 15.06 10.49
N PRO A 108 -4.63 15.61 11.67
CA PRO A 108 -4.49 14.90 12.95
C PRO A 108 -5.40 13.68 13.11
N HIS A 109 -6.46 13.57 12.30
CA HIS A 109 -7.33 12.41 12.23
C HIS A 109 -6.70 11.20 11.52
N ILE A 110 -5.62 11.41 10.77
CA ILE A 110 -4.88 10.29 10.13
C ILE A 110 -3.95 9.68 11.17
N GLU A 111 -4.22 8.45 11.55
CA GLU A 111 -3.47 7.75 12.59
C GLU A 111 -2.26 6.99 12.05
N TRP A 112 -2.33 6.50 10.81
CA TRP A 112 -1.27 5.70 10.21
C TRP A 112 -1.24 5.80 8.69
N VAL A 113 -0.09 5.44 8.13
CA VAL A 113 0.15 5.38 6.68
C VAL A 113 0.60 3.99 6.31
N ILE A 114 0.03 3.44 5.23
CA ILE A 114 0.46 2.17 4.64
C ILE A 114 1.21 2.44 3.34
N SER A 115 2.17 1.58 3.02
CA SER A 115 2.80 1.53 1.71
C SER A 115 3.19 0.12 1.34
N PHE A 116 3.35 -0.11 0.05
CA PHE A 116 3.74 -1.41 -0.48
C PHE A 116 5.01 -1.27 -1.32
N ALA A 117 6.01 -2.10 -1.01
CA ALA A 117 7.17 -2.24 -1.88
C ALA A 117 6.90 -3.33 -2.92
N ASP A 118 7.22 -3.04 -4.17
CA ASP A 118 7.15 -4.00 -5.27
C ASP A 118 8.47 -4.77 -5.36
N GLY A 119 8.55 -5.88 -4.68
CA GLY A 119 9.67 -6.82 -4.72
C GLY A 119 9.74 -7.64 -6.01
N THR A 120 8.99 -7.27 -7.06
CA THR A 120 9.08 -7.86 -8.39
C THR A 120 9.93 -6.99 -9.33
N GLN A 121 9.84 -5.67 -9.21
CA GLN A 121 10.43 -4.73 -10.17
C GLN A 121 11.39 -3.71 -9.54
N CYS A 122 11.16 -3.29 -8.30
CA CYS A 122 11.87 -2.16 -7.70
C CYS A 122 12.81 -2.57 -6.58
N GLY A 123 12.27 -3.07 -5.49
CA GLY A 123 13.05 -3.37 -4.30
C GLY A 123 12.22 -3.80 -3.12
N ASP A 124 12.91 -4.18 -2.05
CA ASP A 124 12.34 -4.73 -0.83
C ASP A 124 11.87 -3.69 0.20
N GLY A 125 11.86 -2.41 -0.16
CA GLY A 125 11.39 -1.34 0.71
C GLY A 125 12.44 -0.82 1.70
N THR A 126 13.72 -0.90 1.37
CA THR A 126 14.82 -0.33 2.18
C THR A 126 14.54 1.11 2.61
N ILE A 127 13.92 1.93 1.74
CA ILE A 127 13.56 3.32 2.05
C ILE A 127 12.49 3.44 3.14
N TYR A 128 11.52 2.52 3.18
CA TYR A 128 10.50 2.48 4.24
C TYR A 128 11.12 2.11 5.58
N ARG A 129 12.04 1.12 5.59
CA ARG A 129 12.80 0.76 6.79
C ARG A 129 13.59 1.97 7.32
N ALA A 130 14.32 2.66 6.44
CA ALA A 130 15.09 3.86 6.79
C ALA A 130 14.22 5.03 7.28
N SER A 131 12.92 5.00 6.97
CA SER A 131 11.95 6.02 7.38
C SER A 131 11.13 5.64 8.62
N GLY A 132 11.42 4.50 9.25
CA GLY A 132 10.74 4.04 10.47
C GLY A 132 9.41 3.33 10.25
N PHE A 133 9.13 2.86 9.04
CA PHE A 133 8.00 1.98 8.80
C PHE A 133 8.27 0.58 9.34
N LEU A 134 7.22 -0.09 9.80
CA LEU A 134 7.24 -1.47 10.26
C LEU A 134 6.83 -2.40 9.12
N LEU A 135 7.58 -3.47 8.92
CA LEU A 135 7.20 -4.54 8.01
C LEU A 135 6.07 -5.36 8.66
N THR A 136 4.94 -5.50 7.97
CA THR A 136 3.75 -6.18 8.51
C THR A 136 3.21 -7.28 7.61
N GLY A 137 3.86 -7.55 6.50
CA GLY A 137 3.50 -8.64 5.61
C GLY A 137 4.44 -8.77 4.43
N ILE A 138 4.64 -10.01 4.03
CA ILE A 138 5.36 -10.41 2.83
C ILE A 138 4.42 -11.36 2.10
N LYS A 139 4.07 -11.04 0.86
CA LYS A 139 3.18 -11.86 0.04
C LYS A 139 3.82 -12.12 -1.30
N GLN A 140 3.76 -13.36 -1.78
CA GLN A 140 4.11 -13.65 -3.17
C GLN A 140 3.23 -12.84 -4.12
N ASN A 141 3.85 -12.31 -5.16
CA ASN A 141 3.20 -11.49 -6.16
C ASN A 141 3.57 -11.99 -7.56
N ASN A 142 2.62 -12.56 -8.25
CA ASN A 142 2.71 -13.00 -9.65
C ASN A 142 1.81 -12.14 -10.56
N GLN A 143 1.52 -10.91 -10.14
CA GLN A 143 0.65 -10.01 -10.88
C GLN A 143 1.36 -9.21 -11.98
N ILE A 144 2.69 -9.29 -12.05
CA ILE A 144 3.45 -8.71 -13.15
C ILE A 144 3.69 -9.80 -14.20
N LEU A 145 3.31 -9.51 -15.42
CA LEU A 145 3.50 -10.38 -16.58
C LEU A 145 4.62 -9.81 -17.43
N GLU A 146 5.53 -10.67 -17.86
CA GLU A 146 6.46 -10.40 -18.94
C GLU A 146 5.79 -10.87 -20.24
N MET A 147 5.65 -9.93 -21.16
CA MET A 147 5.02 -10.16 -22.45
C MET A 147 6.04 -10.74 -23.45
N PRO A 148 5.60 -11.34 -24.57
CA PRO A 148 6.52 -11.89 -25.58
C PRO A 148 7.51 -10.88 -26.17
N ASP A 149 7.17 -9.59 -26.16
CA ASP A 149 8.04 -8.48 -26.57
C ASP A 149 9.02 -8.01 -25.48
N GLY A 150 9.04 -8.69 -24.32
CA GLY A 150 9.86 -8.34 -23.17
C GLY A 150 9.30 -7.21 -22.32
N SER A 151 8.18 -6.61 -22.70
CA SER A 151 7.53 -5.58 -21.89
C SER A 151 6.91 -6.17 -20.61
N ARG A 152 6.83 -5.37 -19.54
CA ARG A 152 6.27 -5.79 -18.25
C ARG A 152 4.94 -5.08 -17.98
N VAL A 153 3.89 -5.85 -17.81
CA VAL A 153 2.53 -5.34 -17.62
C VAL A 153 1.91 -5.93 -16.37
N ALA A 154 1.28 -5.09 -15.55
CA ALA A 154 0.50 -5.59 -14.43
C ALA A 154 -0.78 -6.30 -14.94
N ARG A 155 -1.07 -7.49 -14.44
CA ARG A 155 -2.27 -8.29 -14.81
C ARG A 155 -3.56 -7.46 -14.72
N VAL A 156 -3.69 -6.63 -13.67
CA VAL A 156 -4.83 -5.73 -13.49
C VAL A 156 -5.02 -4.75 -14.66
N THR A 157 -3.97 -4.40 -15.38
CA THR A 157 -4.08 -3.53 -16.57
C THR A 157 -4.80 -4.25 -17.71
N ILE A 158 -4.54 -5.54 -17.90
CA ILE A 158 -5.17 -6.36 -18.94
C ILE A 158 -6.63 -6.67 -18.58
N THR A 159 -6.94 -6.82 -17.29
CA THR A 159 -8.28 -7.18 -16.80
C THR A 159 -9.19 -5.98 -16.52
N LYS A 160 -8.72 -4.74 -16.73
CA LYS A 160 -9.58 -3.56 -16.60
C LYS A 160 -10.65 -3.51 -17.69
N ALA A 161 -11.86 -3.10 -17.32
CA ALA A 161 -12.99 -2.99 -18.24
C ALA A 161 -12.66 -2.17 -19.51
N GLU A 162 -11.92 -1.06 -19.35
CA GLU A 162 -11.47 -0.23 -20.46
C GLU A 162 -10.57 -0.98 -21.46
N HIS A 163 -9.67 -1.83 -20.97
CA HIS A 163 -8.84 -2.67 -21.83
C HIS A 163 -9.68 -3.74 -22.53
N ILE A 164 -10.62 -4.35 -21.81
CA ILE A 164 -11.55 -5.36 -22.35
C ILE A 164 -12.40 -4.78 -23.49
N LEU A 165 -12.91 -3.55 -23.31
CA LEU A 165 -13.68 -2.85 -24.33
C LEU A 165 -12.86 -2.55 -25.60
N LYS A 166 -11.58 -2.20 -25.44
CA LYS A 166 -10.67 -1.90 -26.57
C LYS A 166 -10.20 -3.14 -27.31
N THR A 167 -10.02 -4.25 -26.64
CA THR A 167 -9.37 -5.46 -27.20
C THR A 167 -10.31 -6.64 -27.39
N GLY A 168 -11.59 -6.50 -27.06
CA GLY A 168 -12.59 -7.56 -27.17
C GLY A 168 -12.47 -8.69 -26.16
N GLY A 169 -11.64 -8.54 -25.11
CA GLY A 169 -11.52 -9.54 -24.05
C GLY A 169 -10.34 -9.36 -23.12
N ALA A 170 -10.41 -9.97 -21.95
CA ALA A 170 -9.33 -10.00 -20.94
C ALA A 170 -8.35 -11.16 -21.17
N LYS A 171 -8.04 -11.49 -22.41
CA LYS A 171 -7.12 -12.59 -22.70
C LYS A 171 -5.68 -12.16 -22.43
N ILE A 172 -5.02 -12.92 -21.56
CA ILE A 172 -3.56 -12.82 -21.42
C ILE A 172 -2.98 -13.33 -22.72
N PRO A 173 -2.09 -12.55 -23.38
CA PRO A 173 -1.47 -12.99 -24.62
C PRO A 173 -0.73 -14.33 -24.47
N ASN A 174 -0.83 -15.17 -25.47
CA ASN A 174 -0.06 -16.42 -25.52
C ASN A 174 1.44 -16.10 -25.41
N GLY A 175 2.15 -16.85 -24.56
CA GLY A 175 3.57 -16.63 -24.31
C GLY A 175 3.88 -15.62 -23.19
N ALA A 176 2.90 -14.90 -22.67
CA ALA A 176 3.11 -14.07 -21.47
C ALA A 176 3.39 -14.95 -20.25
N LYS A 177 4.41 -14.61 -19.49
CA LYS A 177 4.85 -15.34 -18.29
C LYS A 177 4.68 -14.49 -17.04
N ALA A 178 4.12 -15.05 -15.96
CA ALA A 178 4.09 -14.37 -14.68
C ALA A 178 5.51 -14.29 -14.10
N LEU A 179 5.96 -13.10 -13.76
CA LEU A 179 7.23 -12.91 -13.07
C LEU A 179 7.06 -13.27 -11.59
N PRO A 180 7.93 -14.13 -11.04
CA PRO A 180 7.95 -14.38 -9.61
C PRO A 180 8.38 -13.11 -8.88
N GLY A 181 7.64 -12.74 -7.85
CA GLY A 181 7.93 -11.53 -7.09
C GLY A 181 7.23 -11.52 -5.76
N PHE A 182 7.39 -10.41 -5.06
CA PHE A 182 6.81 -10.23 -3.74
C PHE A 182 6.22 -8.83 -3.61
N GLN A 183 5.20 -8.72 -2.79
CA GLN A 183 4.68 -7.45 -2.30
C GLN A 183 4.93 -7.40 -0.79
N LEU A 184 5.66 -6.39 -0.34
CA LEU A 184 5.99 -6.18 1.05
C LEU A 184 5.16 -5.04 1.59
N ARG A 185 4.43 -5.27 2.68
CA ARG A 185 3.54 -4.29 3.30
C ARG A 185 4.23 -3.60 4.46
N TYR A 186 4.23 -2.28 4.43
CA TYR A 186 4.84 -1.41 5.43
C TYR A 186 3.80 -0.48 6.04
N VAL A 187 3.87 -0.30 7.37
CA VAL A 187 2.97 0.59 8.12
C VAL A 187 3.79 1.57 8.95
N TYR A 188 3.42 2.84 8.89
CA TYR A 188 3.96 3.90 9.74
C TYR A 188 2.86 4.49 10.61
N PHE A 189 3.09 4.58 11.92
CA PHE A 189 2.14 5.16 12.85
C PHE A 189 2.41 6.65 13.07
N LEU A 190 1.51 7.48 12.55
CA LEU A 190 1.48 8.92 12.82
C LEU A 190 1.07 9.17 14.26
N ASN A 191 0.06 8.43 14.74
CA ASN A 191 -0.32 8.35 16.15
C ASN A 191 0.32 7.09 16.77
N PRO A 192 1.31 7.23 17.68
CA PRO A 192 2.00 6.07 18.26
C PRO A 192 1.05 5.13 19.01
N SER A 193 -0.03 5.63 19.62
CA SER A 193 -0.99 4.82 20.36
C SER A 193 -1.76 3.83 19.47
N ALA A 194 -1.91 4.14 18.18
CA ALA A 194 -2.55 3.26 17.22
C ALA A 194 -1.78 1.94 16.99
N ARG A 195 -0.49 1.92 17.32
CA ARG A 195 0.37 0.72 17.17
C ARG A 195 -0.12 -0.46 18.00
N SER A 196 -0.65 -0.23 19.20
CA SER A 196 -1.16 -1.30 20.07
C SER A 196 -2.42 -1.99 19.52
N ARG A 197 -3.07 -1.36 18.54
CA ARG A 197 -4.28 -1.86 17.87
C ARG A 197 -3.98 -2.60 16.55
N LEU A 198 -2.69 -2.78 16.20
CA LEU A 198 -2.27 -3.53 15.01
C LEU A 198 -2.73 -4.99 15.15
N THR A 199 -3.41 -5.51 14.13
CA THR A 199 -4.01 -6.85 14.14
C THR A 199 -3.13 -7.93 13.53
N VAL A 200 -1.98 -7.55 12.99
CA VAL A 200 -1.02 -8.44 12.35
C VAL A 200 0.35 -8.30 13.00
N PRO A 201 1.20 -9.33 12.96
CA PRO A 201 2.53 -9.26 13.54
C PRO A 201 3.42 -8.22 12.84
N VAL A 202 4.32 -7.62 13.60
CA VAL A 202 5.47 -6.89 13.05
C VAL A 202 6.55 -7.91 12.75
N LEU A 203 6.93 -8.00 11.49
CA LEU A 203 7.94 -8.95 11.03
C LEU A 203 9.35 -8.34 11.17
N PRO A 204 10.34 -9.11 11.58
CA PRO A 204 11.73 -8.68 11.50
C PRO A 204 12.14 -8.53 10.03
N PHE A 205 13.02 -7.58 9.73
CA PHE A 205 13.45 -7.37 8.34
C PHE A 205 14.23 -8.57 7.76
N SER A 206 14.83 -9.40 8.61
CA SER A 206 15.43 -10.68 8.19
C SER A 206 14.42 -11.67 7.59
N ALA A 207 13.12 -11.48 7.84
CA ALA A 207 12.07 -12.29 7.19
C ALA A 207 12.02 -12.07 5.68
N ILE A 208 12.48 -10.91 5.18
CA ILE A 208 12.56 -10.61 3.75
C ILE A 208 13.56 -11.55 3.07
N GLU A 209 14.74 -11.72 3.65
CA GLU A 209 15.76 -12.63 3.14
C GLU A 209 15.31 -14.08 3.23
N LYS A 210 14.75 -14.47 4.37
CA LYS A 210 14.22 -15.83 4.58
C LYS A 210 13.11 -16.19 3.60
N ALA A 211 12.28 -15.23 3.21
CA ALA A 211 11.23 -15.42 2.21
C ALA A 211 11.76 -15.36 0.76
N GLY A 212 13.04 -15.05 0.55
CA GLY A 212 13.60 -14.81 -0.77
C GLY A 212 13.08 -13.56 -1.49
N ALA A 213 12.55 -12.65 -0.71
CA ALA A 213 11.94 -11.43 -1.19
C ALA A 213 12.93 -10.27 -1.28
N SER A 214 14.21 -10.49 -0.92
CA SER A 214 15.24 -9.44 -0.95
C SER A 214 15.51 -8.99 -2.39
N MET A 215 15.43 -7.69 -2.61
CA MET A 215 15.67 -7.07 -3.91
C MET A 215 16.24 -5.66 -3.75
N TYR A 216 17.22 -5.34 -4.57
CA TYR A 216 17.80 -4.01 -4.62
C TYR A 216 17.91 -3.51 -6.06
N ARG A 217 17.36 -2.33 -6.34
CA ARG A 217 17.35 -1.71 -7.69
C ARG A 217 16.93 -2.67 -8.81
N GLY A 218 15.84 -3.40 -8.59
CA GLY A 218 15.31 -4.35 -9.57
C GLY A 218 16.10 -5.66 -9.72
N LYS A 219 17.17 -5.85 -8.92
CA LYS A 219 17.96 -7.08 -8.89
C LYS A 219 17.64 -7.86 -7.61
N ARG A 220 17.34 -9.15 -7.75
CA ARG A 220 17.10 -10.04 -6.62
C ARG A 220 18.44 -10.46 -6.01
N ASN A 221 18.55 -10.37 -4.69
CA ASN A 221 19.72 -10.83 -3.97
C ASN A 221 19.50 -12.28 -3.54
N GLY A 222 20.32 -13.16 -4.05
CA GLY A 222 20.29 -14.59 -3.73
C GLY A 222 19.41 -15.42 -4.66
N ILE A 223 19.87 -16.64 -4.95
CA ILE A 223 19.08 -17.69 -5.62
C ILE A 223 18.28 -18.36 -4.52
N LEU A 224 16.96 -18.37 -4.65
CA LEU A 224 16.11 -19.15 -3.77
C LEU A 224 15.41 -20.24 -4.56
N ASP A 225 15.54 -21.45 -4.04
CA ASP A 225 14.76 -22.58 -4.50
C ASP A 225 13.26 -22.29 -4.32
N ALA A 226 12.49 -22.48 -5.38
CA ALA A 226 11.05 -22.30 -5.39
C ALA A 226 10.31 -23.10 -4.29
N ALA A 227 10.94 -24.14 -3.74
CA ALA A 227 10.41 -24.98 -2.68
C ALA A 227 10.27 -24.27 -1.31
N ALA A 228 11.17 -23.33 -1.00
CA ALA A 228 11.11 -22.61 0.28
C ALA A 228 9.96 -21.56 0.32
N ALA A 229 9.57 -21.04 -0.83
CA ALA A 229 8.50 -20.06 -0.95
C ALA A 229 7.10 -20.66 -0.72
N THR A 230 6.91 -21.94 -1.08
CA THR A 230 5.63 -22.67 -0.91
C THR A 230 5.36 -23.04 0.56
N ALA A 231 6.41 -23.27 1.36
CA ALA A 231 6.29 -23.63 2.75
C ALA A 231 5.79 -22.49 3.66
N LEU A 232 6.09 -21.24 3.31
CA LEU A 232 5.67 -20.05 4.08
C LEU A 232 4.20 -19.67 3.87
N ASP A 233 3.65 -19.98 2.70
CA ASP A 233 2.23 -19.69 2.38
C ASP A 233 1.29 -20.67 3.14
N ALA A 234 1.73 -21.94 3.32
CA ALA A 234 0.99 -22.93 4.08
C ALA A 234 0.92 -22.62 5.58
N THR A 235 1.99 -22.06 6.15
CA THR A 235 2.04 -21.73 7.59
C THR A 235 1.25 -20.44 7.90
N ALA A 236 1.22 -19.48 6.98
CA ALA A 236 0.43 -18.24 7.13
C ALA A 236 -1.07 -18.48 6.96
N LEU A 237 -1.48 -19.43 6.12
CA LEU A 237 -2.88 -19.86 5.97
C LEU A 237 -3.38 -20.71 7.14
N ALA A 238 -2.52 -21.56 7.73
CA ALA A 238 -2.89 -22.39 8.86
C ALA A 238 -3.14 -21.59 10.14
N SER A 239 -2.46 -20.46 10.34
CA SER A 239 -2.66 -19.58 11.51
C SER A 239 -3.93 -18.72 11.44
N VAL A 240 -4.56 -18.58 10.27
CA VAL A 240 -5.81 -17.80 10.09
C VAL A 240 -7.06 -18.69 10.18
N SER A 241 -6.93 -20.01 9.99
CA SER A 241 -8.06 -20.95 10.02
C SER A 241 -8.34 -21.59 11.39
N SER A 242 -7.53 -21.34 12.42
CA SER A 242 -7.74 -21.92 13.76
C SER A 242 -8.46 -21.03 14.77
N GLU A 243 -8.87 -19.82 14.40
CA GLU A 243 -9.76 -18.96 15.20
C GLU A 243 -11.11 -18.77 14.51
N ALA A 244 -11.83 -19.86 14.29
CA ALA A 244 -13.27 -19.80 14.09
C ALA A 244 -13.92 -19.58 15.47
N VAL A 245 -14.27 -18.33 15.77
CA VAL A 245 -15.11 -17.98 16.91
C VAL A 245 -16.47 -18.61 16.70
N GLU A 246 -16.86 -19.53 17.59
CA GLU A 246 -18.22 -20.05 17.67
C GLU A 246 -19.22 -18.89 17.84
N PRO A 247 -20.37 -18.90 17.16
CA PRO A 247 -21.40 -17.91 17.40
C PRO A 247 -22.03 -18.15 18.78
N PRO A 248 -22.36 -17.08 19.55
CA PRO A 248 -23.01 -17.24 20.84
C PRO A 248 -24.36 -17.92 20.68
N SER A 249 -24.60 -18.95 21.48
CA SER A 249 -25.86 -19.69 21.56
C SER A 249 -27.01 -18.74 21.94
N MET A 250 -28.02 -18.68 21.09
CA MET A 250 -29.29 -17.97 21.33
C MET A 250 -30.07 -18.72 22.44
N VAL A 251 -30.04 -18.20 23.64
CA VAL A 251 -30.95 -18.60 24.71
C VAL A 251 -32.31 -17.95 24.41
N GLY A 252 -33.33 -18.81 24.28
CA GLY A 252 -34.69 -18.41 23.99
C GLY A 252 -35.27 -17.56 25.11
N GLY A 253 -35.68 -16.35 24.79
CA GLY A 253 -36.51 -15.48 25.61
C GLY A 253 -37.91 -15.33 24.97
N ALA A 254 -38.95 -15.82 25.65
CA ALA A 254 -40.34 -15.78 25.26
C ALA A 254 -40.84 -14.34 25.02
N ALA A 255 -41.57 -14.15 23.94
CA ALA A 255 -42.26 -12.93 23.58
C ALA A 255 -43.46 -12.67 24.56
N PRO A 256 -43.69 -11.46 25.02
CA PRO A 256 -44.97 -11.10 25.60
C PRO A 256 -45.95 -10.67 24.49
N THR A 257 -47.06 -11.34 24.45
CA THR A 257 -48.30 -11.00 23.72
C THR A 257 -48.78 -9.61 24.14
N ARG A 258 -48.88 -8.71 23.16
CA ARG A 258 -49.57 -7.43 23.34
C ARG A 258 -50.92 -7.46 22.69
N THR A 259 -51.97 -7.45 23.51
CA THR A 259 -53.38 -7.25 23.18
C THR A 259 -53.58 -5.89 22.52
N LEU A 260 -54.30 -5.90 21.41
CA LEU A 260 -54.94 -4.76 20.77
C LEU A 260 -55.99 -4.16 21.70
N ASN A 261 -55.93 -2.87 21.98
CA ASN A 261 -57.07 -2.08 22.38
C ASN A 261 -57.22 -0.90 21.44
N ASP A 262 -58.35 -0.97 20.79
CA ASP A 262 -59.01 0.01 19.95
C ASP A 262 -59.55 1.14 20.84
N SER A 263 -59.27 2.39 20.53
CA SER A 263 -60.23 3.46 20.84
C SER A 263 -59.92 4.73 20.03
N THR A 264 -60.85 4.97 19.17
CA THR A 264 -61.25 6.21 18.51
C THR A 264 -61.34 7.39 19.47
N ALA A 265 -60.80 8.57 19.10
CA ALA A 265 -61.50 9.85 19.31
C ALA A 265 -60.86 10.99 18.51
N ARG A 266 -61.74 11.68 17.89
CA ARG A 266 -61.72 12.83 17.00
C ARG A 266 -61.34 14.16 17.69
N VAL A 267 -60.97 15.12 16.83
CA VAL A 267 -61.26 16.59 16.84
C VAL A 267 -60.43 17.47 17.79
N SER A 268 -59.65 18.36 17.33
CA SER A 268 -59.85 19.68 16.72
C SER A 268 -58.57 20.21 16.09
#